data_483d4e89aa9fe9ddee18c5822678bad1
#
_entry.id   483d4e89aa9fe9ddee18c5822678bad1
#
_cell.length_a   1.000
_cell.length_b   1.000
_cell.length_c   1.000
_cell.angle_alpha   90.00
_cell.angle_beta   90.00
_cell.angle_gamma   90.00
#
_symmetry.space_group_name_H-M   'P 1'
#
loop_
_entity.id
_entity.type
_entity.pdbx_description
1 polymer ?
#
loop_
_entity_poly.entity_id
_entity_poly.type
_entity_poly.pdbx_seq_one_letter_code
_entity_poly.pdbx_strand_id
1 'polypeptide(L)'
;LYPSDSYGLILGSHASGWIPSGASGRSNRMLHAEPVLTRSFGTDYTGSNEMDTRDMAKAIPFNKENLEFILFDACLMSSIEVLYDLREKAKYVIASPAELPAPGFPYARVMPYFWGKGKDLEKDLVKVCDEFWDYYNTYNATNRFGTIALIKMEGMEHLFDLTREILKGKKEVVENWGKDDVWCYPKVEYKKHYMFFDLGEYIKHVTGEKGLYEEYRDFLDNEIVI
;
A
#
# COMPACT_ATOMS: atom_id res chain seq x y z
N LEU A 1 -5.62 -8.15 -25.51
CA LEU A 1 -6.58 -7.85 -24.44
C LEU A 1 -7.97 -8.26 -24.91
N TYR A 2 -8.70 -8.95 -24.08
CA TYR A 2 -10.12 -9.23 -24.34
C TYR A 2 -10.91 -7.93 -24.09
N PRO A 3 -11.75 -7.50 -25.02
CA PRO A 3 -12.61 -6.34 -24.81
C PRO A 3 -13.54 -6.58 -23.62
N SER A 4 -13.59 -5.61 -22.72
CA SER A 4 -14.48 -5.59 -21.55
C SER A 4 -14.84 -4.15 -21.22
N ASP A 5 -15.98 -3.96 -20.58
CA ASP A 5 -16.41 -2.63 -20.12
C ASP A 5 -15.57 -2.16 -18.94
N SER A 6 -15.05 -3.10 -18.15
CA SER A 6 -14.16 -2.78 -17.00
C SER A 6 -13.17 -3.91 -16.73
N TYR A 7 -12.13 -3.58 -15.98
CA TYR A 7 -11.02 -4.47 -15.67
C TYR A 7 -10.67 -4.42 -14.18
N GLY A 8 -10.12 -5.50 -13.67
CA GLY A 8 -9.37 -5.56 -12.43
C GLY A 8 -7.92 -5.95 -12.73
N LEU A 9 -6.97 -5.38 -12.03
CA LEU A 9 -5.55 -5.69 -12.18
C LEU A 9 -5.00 -6.30 -10.90
N ILE A 10 -4.40 -7.48 -10.99
CA ILE A 10 -3.72 -8.14 -9.89
C ILE A 10 -2.22 -8.14 -10.19
N LEU A 11 -1.44 -7.60 -9.26
CA LEU A 11 0.01 -7.45 -9.37
C LEU A 11 0.68 -8.22 -8.23
N GLY A 12 1.32 -9.34 -8.56
CA GLY A 12 2.03 -10.20 -7.60
C GLY A 12 3.54 -10.13 -7.80
N SER A 13 4.29 -9.70 -6.78
CA SER A 13 5.75 -9.67 -6.77
C SER A 13 6.29 -9.32 -5.39
N HIS A 14 7.62 -9.31 -5.24
CA HIS A 14 8.26 -8.55 -4.17
C HIS A 14 8.09 -7.06 -4.41
N ALA A 15 7.94 -6.30 -3.33
CA ALA A 15 7.86 -4.84 -3.39
C ALA A 15 8.40 -4.21 -2.10
N SER A 16 8.77 -2.94 -2.18
CA SER A 16 9.29 -2.14 -1.07
C SER A 16 8.59 -0.79 -0.93
N GLY A 17 7.38 -0.69 -1.45
CA GLY A 17 6.56 0.51 -1.33
C GLY A 17 7.16 1.71 -2.06
N TRP A 18 7.21 2.85 -1.37
CA TRP A 18 7.61 4.15 -1.92
C TRP A 18 9.11 4.33 -2.14
N ILE A 19 9.95 3.41 -1.64
CA ILE A 19 11.41 3.55 -1.74
C ILE A 19 11.82 3.43 -3.21
N PRO A 20 12.48 4.43 -3.81
CA PRO A 20 12.83 4.42 -5.22
C PRO A 20 13.83 3.32 -5.58
N SER A 21 13.75 2.81 -6.81
CA SER A 21 14.75 1.91 -7.36
C SER A 21 16.13 2.57 -7.33
N GLY A 22 17.17 1.81 -6.98
CA GLY A 22 18.54 2.31 -6.89
C GLY A 22 18.85 3.24 -5.71
N ALA A 23 17.88 3.64 -4.86
CA ALA A 23 18.13 4.45 -3.66
C ALA A 23 19.02 3.74 -2.63
N SER A 24 19.20 2.43 -2.75
CA SER A 24 20.11 1.62 -1.90
C SER A 24 21.58 1.84 -2.15
N GLY A 25 21.95 2.90 -2.81
CA GLY A 25 23.33 3.32 -3.01
C GLY A 25 24.36 2.19 -2.92
N ARG A 26 24.75 1.55 -4.02
CA ARG A 26 26.00 0.79 -4.16
C ARG A 26 26.20 -0.43 -3.24
N SER A 27 25.22 -1.20 -2.93
CA SER A 27 25.47 -2.48 -2.25
C SER A 27 25.33 -3.69 -3.16
N ASN A 28 25.83 -3.61 -4.40
CA ASN A 28 26.06 -4.80 -5.25
C ASN A 28 27.11 -5.76 -4.68
N ARG A 29 27.61 -5.56 -3.46
CA ARG A 29 28.65 -6.41 -2.85
C ARG A 29 28.16 -7.33 -1.73
N MET A 30 26.86 -7.33 -1.40
CA MET A 30 26.31 -8.28 -0.42
C MET A 30 25.34 -9.29 -1.06
N LEU A 31 25.67 -9.76 -2.23
CA LEU A 31 24.84 -10.68 -3.03
C LEU A 31 24.78 -12.13 -2.52
N HIS A 32 25.28 -12.44 -1.34
CA HIS A 32 25.44 -13.86 -0.97
C HIS A 32 24.89 -14.30 0.39
N ALA A 33 24.12 -13.50 1.14
CA ALA A 33 23.66 -13.98 2.44
C ALA A 33 22.27 -13.55 2.92
N GLU A 34 21.63 -12.52 2.35
CA GLU A 34 20.35 -12.02 2.85
C GLU A 34 19.44 -11.60 1.68
N PRO A 35 18.10 -11.81 1.73
CA PRO A 35 17.20 -11.29 0.73
C PRO A 35 17.33 -9.76 0.67
N VAL A 36 17.82 -9.27 -0.45
CA VAL A 36 17.94 -7.83 -0.70
C VAL A 36 16.54 -7.26 -0.74
N LEU A 37 16.30 -6.22 0.05
CA LEU A 37 15.10 -5.40 -0.09
C LEU A 37 15.01 -4.86 -1.51
N THR A 38 14.09 -5.39 -2.25
CA THR A 38 13.68 -4.79 -3.52
C THR A 38 13.01 -3.46 -3.21
N ARG A 39 13.46 -2.41 -3.85
CA ARG A 39 13.03 -1.03 -3.60
C ARG A 39 12.17 -0.60 -4.76
N SER A 40 10.91 -0.99 -4.73
CA SER A 40 9.96 -0.66 -5.79
C SER A 40 9.00 -1.84 -5.98
N PHE A 41 8.43 -2.00 -7.12
CA PHE A 41 7.63 -3.15 -7.50
C PHE A 41 8.40 -4.02 -8.50
N GLY A 42 8.47 -5.31 -8.20
CA GLY A 42 9.08 -6.31 -9.08
C GLY A 42 10.60 -6.26 -9.13
N THR A 43 11.21 -7.41 -9.37
CA THR A 43 12.64 -7.53 -9.62
C THR A 43 12.85 -8.40 -10.86
N ASP A 44 13.56 -7.86 -11.84
CA ASP A 44 14.05 -8.62 -12.97
C ASP A 44 15.32 -9.37 -12.56
N TYR A 45 15.21 -10.70 -12.45
CA TYR A 45 16.35 -11.57 -12.09
C TYR A 45 17.45 -11.62 -13.15
N THR A 46 17.19 -11.19 -14.38
CA THR A 46 18.20 -11.19 -15.46
C THR A 46 19.05 -9.94 -15.45
N GLY A 47 18.51 -8.80 -14.99
CA GLY A 47 19.18 -7.51 -15.01
C GLY A 47 19.24 -6.79 -13.65
N SER A 48 18.68 -7.37 -12.59
CA SER A 48 18.52 -6.70 -11.28
C SER A 48 17.81 -5.35 -11.41
N ASN A 49 16.92 -5.23 -12.40
CA ASN A 49 16.13 -4.02 -12.59
C ASN A 49 14.86 -4.12 -11.75
N GLU A 50 14.46 -2.98 -11.23
CA GLU A 50 13.24 -2.78 -10.45
C GLU A 50 12.46 -1.64 -11.10
N MET A 51 11.15 -1.62 -10.90
CA MET A 51 10.26 -0.60 -11.46
C MET A 51 9.82 0.37 -10.38
N ASP A 52 10.13 1.64 -10.51
CA ASP A 52 9.58 2.67 -9.63
C ASP A 52 8.04 2.75 -9.75
N THR A 53 7.35 3.06 -8.64
CA THR A 53 5.88 3.15 -8.60
C THR A 53 5.32 4.15 -9.61
N ARG A 54 6.03 5.26 -9.86
CA ARG A 54 5.67 6.24 -10.90
C ARG A 54 5.73 5.66 -12.31
N ASP A 55 6.73 4.86 -12.58
CA ASP A 55 6.89 4.23 -13.90
C ASP A 55 5.88 3.08 -14.06
N MET A 56 5.60 2.35 -12.99
CA MET A 56 4.48 1.40 -12.96
C MET A 56 3.14 2.09 -13.25
N ALA A 57 2.87 3.22 -12.61
CA ALA A 57 1.66 4.00 -12.87
C ALA A 57 1.57 4.44 -14.33
N LYS A 58 2.66 4.90 -14.96
CA LYS A 58 2.69 5.24 -16.39
C LYS A 58 2.48 4.02 -17.30
N ALA A 59 3.03 2.88 -16.90
CA ALA A 59 2.93 1.64 -17.68
C ALA A 59 1.52 1.01 -17.66
N ILE A 60 0.71 1.28 -16.63
CA ILE A 60 -0.69 0.84 -16.56
C ILE A 60 -1.50 1.62 -17.61
N PRO A 61 -2.02 0.95 -18.67
CA PRO A 61 -2.70 1.63 -19.78
C PRO A 61 -4.16 1.98 -19.49
N PHE A 62 -4.59 1.84 -18.24
CA PHE A 62 -5.94 2.05 -17.75
C PHE A 62 -6.02 3.30 -16.87
N ASN A 63 -7.25 3.77 -16.67
CA ASN A 63 -7.60 4.85 -15.74
C ASN A 63 -8.86 4.47 -14.94
N LYS A 64 -9.33 5.34 -14.05
CA LYS A 64 -10.51 5.14 -13.20
C LYS A 64 -11.81 4.85 -13.97
N GLU A 65 -11.89 5.18 -15.27
CA GLU A 65 -13.10 4.93 -16.06
C GLU A 65 -13.27 3.46 -16.39
N ASN A 66 -12.17 2.73 -16.51
CA ASN A 66 -12.18 1.33 -16.94
C ASN A 66 -11.39 0.36 -16.06
N LEU A 67 -10.62 0.84 -15.08
CA LEU A 67 -9.96 0.00 -14.09
C LEU A 67 -10.67 0.13 -12.74
N GLU A 68 -11.39 -0.90 -12.37
CA GLU A 68 -12.17 -0.91 -11.15
C GLU A 68 -11.28 -1.01 -9.91
N PHE A 69 -10.30 -1.92 -9.94
CA PHE A 69 -9.38 -2.08 -8.82
C PHE A 69 -7.98 -2.52 -9.26
N ILE A 70 -7.02 -2.22 -8.39
CA ILE A 70 -5.69 -2.82 -8.39
C ILE A 70 -5.54 -3.58 -7.07
N LEU A 71 -5.18 -4.87 -7.14
CA LEU A 71 -4.81 -5.66 -5.99
C LEU A 71 -3.29 -5.92 -6.03
N PHE A 72 -2.61 -5.54 -4.97
CA PHE A 72 -1.21 -5.85 -4.77
C PHE A 72 -1.03 -7.09 -3.88
N ASP A 73 -0.68 -8.21 -4.49
CA ASP A 73 -0.11 -9.36 -3.77
C ASP A 73 1.39 -9.13 -3.61
N ALA A 74 1.70 -8.08 -2.86
CA ALA A 74 3.05 -7.55 -2.68
C ALA A 74 3.14 -6.74 -1.37
N CYS A 75 4.31 -6.74 -0.75
CA CYS A 75 4.57 -6.04 0.50
C CYS A 75 4.54 -4.51 0.33
N LEU A 76 4.09 -3.78 1.37
CA LEU A 76 4.31 -2.34 1.56
C LEU A 76 3.67 -1.42 0.50
N MET A 77 2.70 -1.89 -0.27
CA MET A 77 2.13 -1.16 -1.39
C MET A 77 0.97 -0.22 -1.03
N SER A 78 0.55 -0.14 0.25
CA SER A 78 -0.47 0.83 0.69
C SER A 78 0.12 2.07 1.38
N SER A 79 1.39 2.40 1.13
CA SER A 79 1.92 3.69 1.54
C SER A 79 1.29 4.83 0.75
N ILE A 80 1.11 5.99 1.39
CA ILE A 80 0.42 7.14 0.76
C ILE A 80 1.12 7.61 -0.52
N GLU A 81 2.44 7.49 -0.59
CA GLU A 81 3.23 7.86 -1.76
C GLU A 81 2.91 6.97 -2.97
N VAL A 82 2.77 5.65 -2.74
CA VAL A 82 2.38 4.69 -3.79
C VAL A 82 0.94 4.95 -4.24
N LEU A 83 0.04 5.13 -3.29
CA LEU A 83 -1.37 5.40 -3.57
C LEU A 83 -1.54 6.70 -4.36
N TYR A 84 -0.77 7.74 -4.02
CA TYR A 84 -0.81 9.00 -4.75
C TYR A 84 -0.33 8.85 -6.20
N ASP A 85 0.74 8.10 -6.44
CA ASP A 85 1.20 7.81 -7.80
C ASP A 85 0.13 7.08 -8.64
N LEU A 86 -0.72 6.27 -8.00
CA LEU A 86 -1.78 5.48 -8.63
C LEU A 86 -3.16 6.13 -8.64
N ARG A 87 -3.34 7.31 -8.05
CA ARG A 87 -4.63 7.94 -7.77
C ARG A 87 -5.57 8.11 -8.97
N GLU A 88 -5.00 8.21 -10.18
CA GLU A 88 -5.76 8.35 -11.42
C GLU A 88 -5.95 7.02 -12.18
N LYS A 89 -5.46 5.90 -11.63
CA LYS A 89 -5.42 4.64 -12.35
C LYS A 89 -6.60 3.73 -12.10
N ALA A 90 -7.05 3.61 -10.85
CA ALA A 90 -8.15 2.73 -10.48
C ALA A 90 -9.10 3.40 -9.49
N LYS A 91 -10.31 2.85 -9.34
CA LYS A 91 -11.27 3.32 -8.32
C LYS A 91 -10.90 2.85 -6.93
N TYR A 92 -10.36 1.63 -6.83
CA TYR A 92 -9.96 1.02 -5.58
C TYR A 92 -8.55 0.43 -5.66
N VAL A 93 -7.85 0.41 -4.52
CA VAL A 93 -6.59 -0.33 -4.34
C VAL A 93 -6.72 -1.24 -3.13
N ILE A 94 -6.37 -2.51 -3.29
CA ILE A 94 -6.20 -3.46 -2.19
C ILE A 94 -4.71 -3.69 -2.01
N ALA A 95 -4.19 -3.34 -0.85
CA ALA A 95 -2.75 -3.44 -0.56
C ALA A 95 -2.47 -3.54 0.94
N SER A 96 -1.26 -3.95 1.29
CA SER A 96 -0.79 -3.99 2.67
C SER A 96 0.17 -2.84 2.99
N PRO A 97 0.05 -2.18 4.16
CA PRO A 97 1.05 -1.24 4.65
C PRO A 97 2.31 -1.94 5.21
N ALA A 98 2.24 -3.25 5.40
CA ALA A 98 3.32 -4.08 5.94
C ALA A 98 3.70 -5.20 4.97
N GLU A 99 4.58 -6.10 5.42
CA GLU A 99 4.92 -7.30 4.67
C GLU A 99 3.72 -8.24 4.59
N LEU A 100 3.52 -8.87 3.43
CA LEU A 100 2.55 -9.93 3.25
C LEU A 100 3.17 -11.30 3.55
N PRO A 101 2.40 -12.23 4.12
CA PRO A 101 2.84 -13.61 4.27
C PRO A 101 3.18 -14.27 2.93
N ALA A 102 4.22 -15.08 2.89
CA ALA A 102 4.73 -15.71 1.66
C ALA A 102 3.70 -16.48 0.80
N PRO A 103 2.64 -17.12 1.36
CA PRO A 103 1.61 -17.74 0.53
C PRO A 103 0.78 -16.76 -0.31
N GLY A 104 0.81 -15.44 0.02
CA GLY A 104 0.05 -14.43 -0.71
C GLY A 104 -1.46 -14.51 -0.49
N PHE A 105 -2.24 -14.03 -1.45
CA PHE A 105 -3.70 -14.07 -1.36
C PHE A 105 -4.27 -15.48 -1.55
N PRO A 106 -5.30 -15.85 -0.79
CA PRO A 106 -5.98 -17.14 -0.92
C PRO A 106 -6.87 -17.16 -2.17
N TYR A 107 -6.29 -17.17 -3.36
CA TYR A 107 -6.99 -16.99 -4.65
C TYR A 107 -8.19 -17.92 -4.84
N ALA A 108 -8.12 -19.15 -4.35
CA ALA A 108 -9.27 -20.06 -4.39
C ALA A 108 -10.52 -19.53 -3.67
N ARG A 109 -10.33 -18.66 -2.65
CA ARG A 109 -11.41 -18.05 -1.88
C ARG A 109 -11.84 -16.70 -2.47
N VAL A 110 -10.88 -15.87 -2.90
CA VAL A 110 -11.16 -14.48 -3.30
C VAL A 110 -11.60 -14.34 -4.75
N MET A 111 -11.19 -15.25 -5.65
CA MET A 111 -11.55 -15.18 -7.08
C MET A 111 -13.04 -14.97 -7.39
N PRO A 112 -13.99 -15.62 -6.67
CA PRO A 112 -15.41 -15.42 -6.94
C PRO A 112 -15.89 -13.97 -6.83
N TYR A 113 -15.24 -13.15 -6.00
CA TYR A 113 -15.59 -11.76 -5.76
C TYR A 113 -15.09 -10.81 -6.85
N PHE A 114 -14.05 -11.21 -7.61
CA PHE A 114 -13.54 -10.38 -8.72
C PHE A 114 -14.42 -10.42 -9.98
N TRP A 115 -15.32 -11.38 -10.09
CA TRP A 115 -16.18 -11.54 -11.27
C TRP A 115 -17.51 -10.79 -11.20
N GLY A 116 -17.67 -9.90 -10.24
CA GLY A 116 -18.85 -9.06 -10.13
C GLY A 116 -20.16 -9.83 -9.98
N LYS A 117 -20.16 -10.92 -9.22
CA LYS A 117 -21.39 -11.64 -8.90
C LYS A 117 -22.32 -10.81 -8.02
N GLY A 118 -21.78 -9.87 -7.27
CA GLY A 118 -22.51 -8.83 -6.56
C GLY A 118 -22.85 -7.67 -7.49
N LYS A 119 -23.90 -6.93 -7.15
CA LYS A 119 -24.23 -5.67 -7.82
C LYS A 119 -23.43 -4.48 -7.27
N ASP A 120 -22.57 -4.73 -6.31
CA ASP A 120 -21.85 -3.74 -5.51
C ASP A 120 -20.40 -4.17 -5.41
N LEU A 121 -19.55 -3.56 -6.23
CA LEU A 121 -18.14 -3.87 -6.31
C LEU A 121 -17.43 -3.63 -4.96
N GLU A 122 -17.76 -2.54 -4.27
CA GLU A 122 -17.12 -2.21 -3.00
C GLU A 122 -17.34 -3.33 -1.98
N LYS A 123 -18.57 -3.82 -1.85
CA LYS A 123 -18.86 -4.97 -0.98
C LYS A 123 -18.14 -6.26 -1.40
N ASP A 124 -17.99 -6.48 -2.69
CA ASP A 124 -17.25 -7.63 -3.19
C ASP A 124 -15.75 -7.49 -2.83
N LEU A 125 -15.17 -6.29 -2.94
CA LEU A 125 -13.77 -6.05 -2.56
C LEU A 125 -13.55 -6.11 -1.03
N VAL A 126 -14.54 -5.68 -0.22
CA VAL A 126 -14.52 -5.93 1.23
C VAL A 126 -14.43 -7.42 1.53
N LYS A 127 -15.21 -8.26 0.79
CA LYS A 127 -15.13 -9.72 0.95
C LYS A 127 -13.76 -10.29 0.58
N VAL A 128 -13.07 -9.70 -0.38
CA VAL A 128 -11.66 -10.10 -0.66
C VAL A 128 -10.77 -9.88 0.55
N CYS A 129 -10.92 -8.74 1.24
CA CYS A 129 -10.17 -8.44 2.46
C CYS A 129 -10.58 -9.35 3.63
N ASP A 130 -11.88 -9.60 3.82
CA ASP A 130 -12.40 -10.54 4.83
C ASP A 130 -11.81 -11.95 4.64
N GLU A 131 -11.84 -12.47 3.41
CA GLU A 131 -11.31 -13.81 3.10
C GLU A 131 -9.78 -13.89 3.29
N PHE A 132 -9.05 -12.82 3.00
CA PHE A 132 -7.63 -12.72 3.31
C PHE A 132 -7.41 -12.80 4.83
N TRP A 133 -8.15 -12.01 5.61
CA TRP A 133 -8.07 -11.99 7.06
C TRP A 133 -8.43 -13.35 7.67
N ASP A 134 -9.54 -13.94 7.27
CA ASP A 134 -10.01 -15.23 7.78
C ASP A 134 -9.03 -16.35 7.45
N TYR A 135 -8.44 -16.32 6.26
CA TYR A 135 -7.43 -17.30 5.88
C TYR A 135 -6.24 -17.25 6.83
N TYR A 136 -5.64 -16.09 7.06
CA TYR A 136 -4.49 -15.98 7.94
C TYR A 136 -4.83 -16.09 9.41
N ASN A 137 -6.02 -15.72 9.83
CA ASN A 137 -6.49 -15.92 11.20
C ASN A 137 -6.66 -17.40 11.55
N THR A 138 -6.93 -18.25 10.57
CA THR A 138 -7.07 -19.71 10.73
C THR A 138 -5.82 -20.49 10.32
N TYR A 139 -4.82 -19.84 9.76
CA TYR A 139 -3.56 -20.46 9.36
C TYR A 139 -2.77 -20.98 10.57
N ASN A 140 -1.65 -21.65 10.36
CA ASN A 140 -0.88 -22.15 11.49
C ASN A 140 -0.36 -21.02 12.40
N ALA A 141 -0.06 -21.34 13.67
CA ALA A 141 0.28 -20.34 14.68
C ALA A 141 1.54 -19.52 14.36
N THR A 142 2.44 -20.02 13.50
CA THR A 142 3.68 -19.33 13.12
C THR A 142 3.49 -18.31 12.00
N ASN A 143 2.43 -18.46 11.19
CA ASN A 143 2.13 -17.58 10.06
C ASN A 143 0.80 -16.82 10.25
N ARG A 144 0.38 -16.65 11.49
CA ARG A 144 -0.84 -15.93 11.85
C ARG A 144 -0.58 -14.45 11.96
N PHE A 145 -0.25 -13.83 10.83
CA PHE A 145 -0.03 -12.40 10.71
C PHE A 145 -0.46 -11.92 9.32
N GLY A 146 -0.65 -10.65 9.19
CA GLY A 146 -0.98 -9.99 7.93
C GLY A 146 -1.80 -8.73 8.18
N THR A 147 -1.65 -7.78 7.32
CA THR A 147 -2.47 -6.57 7.25
C THR A 147 -2.95 -6.40 5.82
N ILE A 148 -4.14 -5.85 5.66
CA ILE A 148 -4.68 -5.51 4.35
C ILE A 148 -5.60 -4.30 4.50
N ALA A 149 -5.61 -3.44 3.51
CA ALA A 149 -6.49 -2.29 3.42
C ALA A 149 -7.15 -2.23 2.04
N LEU A 150 -8.42 -1.92 2.02
CA LEU A 150 -9.16 -1.50 0.84
C LEU A 150 -9.20 0.02 0.82
N ILE A 151 -8.65 0.62 -0.22
CA ILE A 151 -8.48 2.07 -0.35
C ILE A 151 -9.35 2.57 -1.49
N LYS A 152 -10.17 3.58 -1.20
CA LYS A 152 -10.97 4.31 -2.17
C LYS A 152 -10.15 5.45 -2.75
N MET A 153 -9.91 5.42 -4.06
CA MET A 153 -8.98 6.34 -4.70
C MET A 153 -9.59 7.70 -5.06
N GLU A 154 -10.91 7.86 -4.93
CA GLU A 154 -11.60 9.10 -5.28
C GLU A 154 -11.17 10.28 -4.41
N GLY A 155 -10.96 10.05 -3.11
CA GLY A 155 -10.57 11.10 -2.15
C GLY A 155 -9.08 11.43 -2.10
N MET A 156 -8.22 10.76 -2.87
CA MET A 156 -6.77 10.87 -2.73
C MET A 156 -6.19 12.27 -2.97
N GLU A 157 -6.71 13.04 -3.93
CA GLU A 157 -6.26 14.42 -4.13
C GLU A 157 -6.63 15.31 -2.93
N HIS A 158 -7.82 15.13 -2.39
CA HIS A 158 -8.22 15.88 -1.20
C HIS A 158 -7.39 15.50 0.03
N LEU A 159 -7.13 14.21 0.24
CA LEU A 159 -6.24 13.74 1.31
C LEU A 159 -4.83 14.35 1.18
N PHE A 160 -4.31 14.42 -0.04
CA PHE A 160 -3.02 15.04 -0.32
C PHE A 160 -3.03 16.53 0.01
N ASP A 161 -4.05 17.26 -0.42
CA ASP A 161 -4.19 18.69 -0.16
C ASP A 161 -4.32 18.98 1.35
N LEU A 162 -5.12 18.20 2.07
CA LEU A 162 -5.22 18.29 3.54
C LEU A 162 -3.86 18.05 4.21
N THR A 163 -3.17 16.97 3.79
CA THR A 163 -1.84 16.64 4.33
C THR A 163 -0.85 17.78 4.09
N ARG A 164 -0.83 18.32 2.87
CA ARG A 164 0.05 19.45 2.51
C ARG A 164 -0.23 20.69 3.34
N GLU A 165 -1.49 21.06 3.53
CA GLU A 165 -1.84 22.24 4.34
C GLU A 165 -1.50 22.01 5.83
N ILE A 166 -1.71 20.81 6.36
CA ILE A 166 -1.32 20.46 7.73
C ILE A 166 0.19 20.58 7.93
N LEU A 167 0.99 20.12 6.98
CA LEU A 167 2.45 20.13 7.09
C LEU A 167 3.06 21.52 6.84
N LYS A 168 2.30 22.44 6.26
CA LYS A 168 2.77 23.79 5.93
C LYS A 168 3.19 24.55 7.19
N GLY A 169 4.44 25.01 7.20
CA GLY A 169 5.00 25.73 8.36
C GLY A 169 5.38 24.85 9.55
N LYS A 170 5.25 23.53 9.47
CA LYS A 170 5.57 22.58 10.54
C LYS A 170 6.95 21.93 10.42
N LYS A 171 7.88 22.57 9.74
CA LYS A 171 9.21 22.02 9.43
C LYS A 171 9.93 21.47 10.65
N GLU A 172 9.93 22.22 11.78
CA GLU A 172 10.62 21.77 13.00
C GLU A 172 10.04 20.48 13.57
N VAL A 173 8.70 20.34 13.58
CA VAL A 173 8.04 19.13 14.07
C VAL A 173 8.30 17.97 13.14
N VAL A 174 8.27 18.22 11.83
CA VAL A 174 8.53 17.21 10.77
C VAL A 174 9.97 16.70 10.81
N GLU A 175 10.96 17.55 11.12
CA GLU A 175 12.37 17.20 11.10
C GLU A 175 12.90 16.68 12.45
N ASN A 176 12.23 16.97 13.57
CA ASN A 176 12.73 16.71 14.93
C ASN A 176 11.88 15.69 15.71
N TRP A 177 11.39 14.66 15.07
CA TRP A 177 10.68 13.57 15.75
C TRP A 177 11.52 12.30 15.85
N GLY A 178 11.30 11.53 16.90
CA GLY A 178 11.96 10.25 17.13
C GLY A 178 11.18 9.08 16.59
N LYS A 179 11.84 7.98 16.36
CA LYS A 179 11.24 6.74 15.88
C LYS A 179 10.11 6.19 16.76
N ASP A 180 10.08 6.59 18.04
CA ASP A 180 9.11 6.11 19.03
C ASP A 180 7.89 7.07 19.15
N ASP A 181 7.91 8.21 18.46
CA ASP A 181 6.84 9.20 18.49
C ASP A 181 5.66 8.87 17.58
N VAL A 182 5.90 8.05 16.57
CA VAL A 182 4.90 7.63 15.57
C VAL A 182 4.98 6.13 15.39
N TRP A 183 3.83 5.46 15.35
CA TRP A 183 3.77 4.03 15.08
C TRP A 183 4.42 3.72 13.73
N CYS A 184 5.40 2.81 13.73
CA CYS A 184 6.01 2.32 12.50
C CYS A 184 5.64 0.86 12.25
N TYR A 185 5.46 0.53 10.98
CA TYR A 185 5.26 -0.85 10.57
C TYR A 185 6.60 -1.59 10.65
N PRO A 186 6.72 -2.62 11.51
CA PRO A 186 7.97 -3.31 11.72
C PRO A 186 8.39 -4.03 10.44
N LYS A 187 9.64 -3.87 10.11
CA LYS A 187 10.27 -4.72 9.14
C LYS A 187 10.81 -5.94 9.86
N VAL A 188 10.30 -7.12 9.54
CA VAL A 188 10.59 -8.36 10.27
C VAL A 188 12.07 -8.68 10.29
N GLU A 189 12.81 -8.35 9.25
CA GLU A 189 14.21 -8.75 9.08
C GLU A 189 15.24 -7.64 9.31
N TYR A 190 14.83 -6.37 9.35
CA TYR A 190 15.77 -5.24 9.40
C TYR A 190 15.49 -4.29 10.56
N LYS A 191 15.88 -4.70 11.73
CA LYS A 191 15.67 -3.99 13.01
C LYS A 191 16.24 -2.56 13.10
N LYS A 192 16.89 -2.04 12.08
CA LYS A 192 17.60 -0.76 12.15
C LYS A 192 17.04 0.37 11.30
N HIS A 193 16.09 0.10 10.42
CA HIS A 193 15.54 1.12 9.51
C HIS A 193 14.02 1.16 9.59
N TYR A 194 13.51 2.17 10.25
CA TYR A 194 12.09 2.51 10.27
C TYR A 194 11.81 3.41 9.07
N MET A 195 11.04 2.92 8.11
CA MET A 195 10.80 3.62 6.84
C MET A 195 9.31 3.74 6.50
N PHE A 196 8.44 3.04 7.23
CA PHE A 196 7.01 3.05 7.00
C PHE A 196 6.31 3.34 8.32
N PHE A 197 5.61 4.47 8.34
CA PHE A 197 4.93 4.98 9.53
C PHE A 197 3.43 5.06 9.28
N ASP A 198 2.65 4.93 10.35
CA ASP A 198 1.21 5.11 10.27
C ASP A 198 0.87 6.56 9.99
N LEU A 199 0.11 6.80 8.92
CA LEU A 199 -0.23 8.14 8.47
C LEU A 199 -1.08 8.89 9.49
N GLY A 200 -2.05 8.21 10.11
CA GLY A 200 -2.91 8.80 11.12
C GLY A 200 -2.12 9.22 12.35
N GLU A 201 -1.25 8.35 12.87
CA GLU A 201 -0.38 8.67 14.01
C GLU A 201 0.63 9.77 13.68
N TYR A 202 1.15 9.82 12.45
CA TYR A 202 2.03 10.91 12.02
C TYR A 202 1.31 12.26 12.01
N ILE A 203 0.11 12.33 11.46
CA ILE A 203 -0.69 13.56 11.47
C ILE A 203 -1.04 13.97 12.90
N LYS A 204 -1.39 13.03 13.77
CA LYS A 204 -1.62 13.26 15.19
C LYS A 204 -0.41 13.87 15.87
N HIS A 205 0.77 13.33 15.61
CA HIS A 205 2.04 13.87 16.14
C HIS A 205 2.26 15.32 15.71
N VAL A 206 1.98 15.65 14.45
CA VAL A 206 2.17 17.00 13.89
C VAL A 206 1.13 18.01 14.39
N THR A 207 -0.12 17.58 14.60
CA THR A 207 -1.24 18.49 14.90
C THR A 207 -1.70 18.46 16.35
N GLY A 208 -1.38 17.41 17.10
CA GLY A 208 -2.03 17.07 18.37
C GLY A 208 -3.31 16.26 18.18
N GLU A 209 -4.00 15.93 19.28
CA GLU A 209 -5.14 15.00 19.29
C GLU A 209 -6.49 15.60 18.91
N LYS A 210 -6.59 16.92 18.71
CA LYS A 210 -7.87 17.62 18.50
C LYS A 210 -7.86 18.52 17.27
N GLY A 211 -9.02 18.94 16.84
CA GLY A 211 -9.19 19.86 15.72
C GLY A 211 -8.81 19.22 14.40
N LEU A 212 -7.75 19.71 13.76
CA LEU A 212 -7.32 19.24 12.43
C LEU A 212 -7.06 17.74 12.37
N TYR A 213 -6.61 17.12 13.48
CA TYR A 213 -6.43 15.67 13.52
C TYR A 213 -7.78 14.94 13.45
N GLU A 214 -8.77 15.38 14.19
CA GLU A 214 -10.10 14.76 14.20
C GLU A 214 -10.74 14.83 12.80
N GLU A 215 -10.66 15.96 12.11
CA GLU A 215 -11.13 16.13 10.73
C GLU A 215 -10.39 15.23 9.75
N TYR A 216 -9.07 15.19 9.87
CA TYR A 216 -8.22 14.33 9.02
C TYR A 216 -8.53 12.86 9.23
N ARG A 217 -8.66 12.43 10.49
CA ARG A 217 -8.95 11.05 10.85
C ARG A 217 -10.34 10.62 10.39
N ASP A 218 -11.33 11.48 10.57
CA ASP A 218 -12.69 11.23 10.09
C ASP A 218 -12.72 11.06 8.57
N PHE A 219 -12.01 11.93 7.85
CA PHE A 219 -11.88 11.81 6.40
C PHE A 219 -11.16 10.51 5.98
N LEU A 220 -10.05 10.19 6.65
CA LEU A 220 -9.29 8.97 6.37
C LEU A 220 -10.13 7.71 6.58
N ASP A 221 -10.88 7.64 7.68
CA ASP A 221 -11.63 6.44 8.09
C ASP A 221 -12.96 6.29 7.35
N ASN A 222 -13.56 7.35 6.82
CA ASN A 222 -14.87 7.28 6.16
C ASN A 222 -14.81 7.41 4.64
N GLU A 223 -13.79 8.09 4.09
CA GLU A 223 -13.72 8.40 2.66
C GLU A 223 -12.55 7.72 1.95
N ILE A 224 -11.56 7.22 2.67
CA ILE A 224 -10.35 6.64 2.08
C ILE A 224 -10.20 5.15 2.41
N VAL A 225 -10.23 4.78 3.68
CA VAL A 225 -10.05 3.38 4.13
C VAL A 225 -11.41 2.77 4.40
N ILE A 226 -11.69 1.62 3.78
CA ILE A 226 -12.95 0.90 3.90
C ILE A 226 -12.76 -0.35 4.76
#